data_e736df0166f7e6220686fbfa3a730b64
#
_entry.id   e736df0166f7e6220686fbfa3a730b64
#
_cell.length_a   1.000
_cell.length_b   1.000
_cell.length_c   1.000
_cell.angle_alpha   90.00
_cell.angle_beta   90.00
_cell.angle_gamma   90.00
#
_symmetry.space_group_name_H-M   'P 1'
#
loop_
_entity.id
_entity.type
_entity.pdbx_description
1 polymer ?
#
loop_
_entity_poly.entity_id
_entity_poly.type
_entity_poly.pdbx_seq_one_letter_code
_entity_poly.pdbx_strand_id
1 'polypeptide(L)'
;MPNERIMFTTAYLSEREQFKSENCHFQKCIEGNSQKVITKVKKKILPEYQKTSCGFSIPKQFSLEAFNSALSYEPRPDDLFITTYPKCGATWVQNIVACIHQEGSPFSSALEFFNNAPFLEMSGAEAARIMKRPGAIKTHLPIDVIPWFSQAKYIYVARNPKDCCVSFYHHTKNFTGYKFKNGSFDDYFELFMKGEVDYGDYFDSLISWYERRNDPNVLFITYEQLKEDIKRNVLKIANFMGSEYKEMLEKNETMLKDVIKHSSFEFMKETLNQQISELARQTRKSDQDRTDLSVGLKKLLESEESFFDTDPNSISYVRKGIVGDWKNHFSPEQDKTLEKKFMERTKGTDIQNLWQDIFKTSSTE
;
A
#
# COMPACT_ATOMS: atom_id res chain seq x y z
N MET A 1 -8.08 27.58 -14.18
CA MET A 1 -6.71 28.10 -14.20
C MET A 1 -5.76 26.90 -14.16
N PRO A 2 -5.10 26.52 -15.26
CA PRO A 2 -4.32 25.29 -15.38
C PRO A 2 -2.82 25.41 -15.01
N ASN A 3 -2.31 26.59 -14.66
CA ASN A 3 -0.85 26.81 -14.60
C ASN A 3 -0.20 26.68 -13.20
N GLU A 4 -0.96 26.56 -12.14
CA GLU A 4 -0.37 26.44 -10.79
C GLU A 4 0.04 24.99 -10.42
N ARG A 5 -0.57 23.98 -11.04
CA ARG A 5 -0.24 22.56 -10.77
C ARG A 5 1.16 22.13 -11.25
N ILE A 6 1.69 22.78 -12.28
CA ILE A 6 2.99 22.40 -12.88
C ILE A 6 4.18 22.96 -12.08
N MET A 7 4.01 24.08 -11.38
CA MET A 7 5.12 24.69 -10.62
C MET A 7 5.45 23.97 -9.31
N PHE A 8 4.49 23.35 -8.64
CA PHE A 8 4.75 22.59 -7.40
C PHE A 8 5.53 21.29 -7.65
N THR A 9 5.29 20.61 -8.78
CA THR A 9 6.01 19.37 -9.13
C THR A 9 7.47 19.64 -9.43
N THR A 10 7.82 20.79 -9.98
CA THR A 10 9.22 21.14 -10.34
C THR A 10 10.03 21.56 -9.11
N ALA A 11 9.42 22.24 -8.13
CA ALA A 11 10.08 22.62 -6.89
C ALA A 11 10.41 21.39 -6.01
N TYR A 12 9.49 20.42 -5.93
CA TYR A 12 9.68 19.18 -5.18
C TYR A 12 10.81 18.30 -5.75
N LEU A 13 11.03 18.34 -7.06
CA LEU A 13 12.14 17.61 -7.70
C LEU A 13 13.49 18.30 -7.51
N SER A 14 13.54 19.65 -7.44
CA SER A 14 14.81 20.40 -7.29
C SER A 14 15.44 20.26 -5.89
N GLU A 15 14.64 20.18 -4.84
CA GLU A 15 15.17 19.96 -3.47
C GLU A 15 15.74 18.54 -3.27
N ARG A 16 15.21 17.53 -3.97
CA ARG A 16 15.78 16.16 -3.91
C ARG A 16 17.12 16.01 -4.62
N GLU A 17 17.42 16.80 -5.63
CA GLU A 17 18.71 16.73 -6.32
C GLU A 17 19.86 17.37 -5.53
N GLN A 18 19.59 18.38 -4.71
CA GLN A 18 20.61 19.02 -3.86
C GLN A 18 21.11 18.12 -2.71
N PHE A 19 20.29 17.17 -2.22
CA PHE A 19 20.70 16.24 -1.14
C PHE A 19 21.58 15.07 -1.61
N LYS A 20 21.75 14.85 -2.92
CA LYS A 20 22.52 13.73 -3.48
C LYS A 20 24.03 13.97 -3.59
N SER A 21 24.53 15.18 -3.35
CA SER A 21 25.94 15.52 -3.64
C SER A 21 26.90 15.46 -2.45
N GLU A 22 26.46 15.19 -1.23
CA GLU A 22 27.31 15.39 -0.04
C GLU A 22 27.63 14.15 0.80
N ASN A 23 27.72 12.94 0.27
CA ASN A 23 28.25 11.81 1.06
C ASN A 23 29.08 10.82 0.23
N CYS A 24 30.24 11.26 -0.23
CA CYS A 24 31.36 10.37 -0.56
C CYS A 24 32.55 10.68 0.37
N HIS A 25 32.64 9.97 1.49
CA HIS A 25 33.85 10.02 2.33
C HIS A 25 34.78 8.88 1.95
N PHE A 26 35.89 9.24 1.32
CA PHE A 26 37.06 8.37 1.12
C PHE A 26 37.79 8.23 2.45
N GLN A 27 37.88 7.04 2.98
CA GLN A 27 38.76 6.71 4.09
C GLN A 27 40.08 6.13 3.54
N LYS A 28 41.18 6.85 3.75
CA LYS A 28 42.55 6.43 3.41
C LYS A 28 42.95 5.20 4.24
N CYS A 29 43.39 4.15 3.55
CA CYS A 29 44.05 3.01 4.19
C CYS A 29 45.48 3.37 4.62
N ILE A 30 45.77 3.09 5.87
CA ILE A 30 47.15 3.05 6.40
C ILE A 30 47.60 1.58 6.32
N GLU A 31 48.71 1.33 5.60
CA GLU A 31 49.34 0.02 5.54
C GLU A 31 50.13 -0.25 6.83
N GLY A 32 49.92 -1.40 7.43
CA GLY A 32 50.71 -1.94 8.54
C GLY A 32 50.30 -3.40 8.85
N ASN A 33 51.12 -4.34 8.38
CA ASN A 33 51.30 -5.76 8.75
C ASN A 33 50.10 -6.63 9.20
N SER A 34 49.83 -7.64 8.32
CA SER A 34 49.54 -9.04 8.66
C SER A 34 48.19 -9.38 9.28
N GLN A 35 47.25 -9.60 8.49
CA GLN A 35 46.33 -10.72 8.31
C GLN A 35 45.24 -10.26 7.33
N LYS A 36 45.23 -10.82 6.13
CA LYS A 36 44.14 -10.61 5.16
C LYS A 36 42.84 -11.19 5.77
N VAL A 37 42.12 -10.39 6.51
CA VAL A 37 40.71 -10.63 6.74
C VAL A 37 40.01 -10.34 5.41
N ILE A 38 39.80 -11.37 4.60
CA ILE A 38 38.91 -11.32 3.42
C ILE A 38 37.51 -11.18 3.98
N THR A 39 37.08 -9.99 4.31
CA THR A 39 35.68 -9.66 4.48
C THR A 39 35.05 -9.86 3.11
N LYS A 40 34.41 -11.03 2.90
CA LYS A 40 33.50 -11.22 1.77
C LYS A 40 32.46 -10.11 1.86
N VAL A 41 32.63 -9.06 1.07
CA VAL A 41 31.58 -8.03 0.89
C VAL A 41 30.38 -8.78 0.32
N LYS A 42 29.39 -9.02 1.16
CA LYS A 42 28.16 -9.69 0.76
C LYS A 42 27.50 -8.79 -0.28
N LYS A 43 27.40 -9.24 -1.52
CA LYS A 43 26.81 -8.46 -2.60
C LYS A 43 25.38 -8.13 -2.20
N LYS A 44 25.07 -6.84 -2.09
CA LYS A 44 23.75 -6.33 -1.75
C LYS A 44 22.77 -6.71 -2.86
N ILE A 45 21.65 -7.34 -2.50
CA ILE A 45 20.56 -7.65 -3.43
C ILE A 45 19.53 -6.53 -3.28
N LEU A 46 19.18 -5.90 -4.39
CA LEU A 46 18.21 -4.82 -4.42
C LEU A 46 16.99 -5.24 -5.25
N PRO A 47 15.77 -4.84 -4.87
CA PRO A 47 14.60 -5.09 -5.68
C PRO A 47 14.64 -4.28 -6.98
N GLU A 48 14.02 -4.83 -8.01
CA GLU A 48 13.94 -4.17 -9.31
C GLU A 48 12.66 -3.36 -9.44
N TYR A 49 12.81 -2.08 -9.76
CA TYR A 49 11.73 -1.13 -10.00
C TYR A 49 11.86 -0.49 -11.38
N GLN A 50 10.75 0.11 -11.86
CA GLN A 50 10.76 1.11 -12.92
C GLN A 50 10.31 2.47 -12.36
N LYS A 51 10.69 3.56 -13.04
CA LYS A 51 10.30 4.92 -12.65
C LYS A 51 9.10 5.38 -13.46
N THR A 52 8.15 6.02 -12.77
CA THR A 52 6.99 6.68 -13.38
C THR A 52 7.32 8.09 -13.81
N SER A 53 6.44 8.71 -14.60
CA SER A 53 6.56 10.12 -15.03
C SER A 53 6.61 11.12 -13.87
N CYS A 54 6.00 10.79 -12.73
CA CYS A 54 6.04 11.61 -11.50
C CYS A 54 7.11 11.16 -10.49
N GLY A 55 8.08 10.33 -10.92
CA GLY A 55 9.27 9.97 -10.15
C GLY A 55 9.11 8.83 -9.15
N PHE A 56 7.91 8.23 -8.98
CA PHE A 56 7.72 7.07 -8.12
C PHE A 56 8.40 5.84 -8.68
N SER A 57 8.87 4.97 -7.80
CA SER A 57 9.19 3.59 -8.14
C SER A 57 7.90 2.77 -8.13
N ILE A 58 7.75 1.87 -9.11
CA ILE A 58 6.68 0.86 -9.16
C ILE A 58 7.26 -0.46 -9.68
N PRO A 59 6.56 -1.60 -9.51
CA PRO A 59 6.99 -2.87 -10.08
C PRO A 59 7.16 -2.77 -11.60
N LYS A 60 8.18 -3.41 -12.16
CA LYS A 60 8.43 -3.40 -13.61
C LYS A 60 7.28 -3.99 -14.44
N GLN A 61 6.50 -4.88 -13.83
CA GLN A 61 5.36 -5.54 -14.47
C GLN A 61 4.12 -4.62 -14.57
N PHE A 62 4.09 -3.51 -13.85
CA PHE A 62 2.99 -2.55 -13.98
C PHE A 62 3.11 -1.81 -15.31
N SER A 63 1.96 -1.53 -15.93
CA SER A 63 1.91 -0.72 -17.15
C SER A 63 2.14 0.76 -16.84
N LEU A 64 3.19 1.39 -17.41
CA LEU A 64 3.35 2.83 -17.34
C LEU A 64 2.20 3.58 -18.01
N GLU A 65 1.60 3.01 -19.06
CA GLU A 65 0.42 3.56 -19.71
C GLU A 65 -0.78 3.56 -18.76
N ALA A 66 -1.06 2.43 -18.08
CA ALA A 66 -2.11 2.33 -17.08
C ALA A 66 -1.86 3.31 -15.92
N PHE A 67 -0.62 3.40 -15.43
CA PHE A 67 -0.24 4.34 -14.39
C PHE A 67 -0.47 5.81 -14.82
N ASN A 68 -0.02 6.18 -16.02
CA ASN A 68 -0.21 7.54 -16.53
C ASN A 68 -1.69 7.86 -16.77
N SER A 69 -2.49 6.89 -17.24
CA SER A 69 -3.93 7.08 -17.36
C SER A 69 -4.61 7.28 -16.00
N ALA A 70 -4.12 6.59 -14.96
CA ALA A 70 -4.61 6.77 -13.58
C ALA A 70 -4.47 8.22 -13.09
N LEU A 71 -3.36 8.89 -13.43
CA LEU A 71 -3.15 10.30 -13.08
C LEU A 71 -4.15 11.25 -13.76
N SER A 72 -4.71 10.82 -14.89
CA SER A 72 -5.69 11.57 -15.69
C SER A 72 -7.14 11.13 -15.42
N TYR A 73 -7.37 10.29 -14.41
CA TYR A 73 -8.73 9.91 -14.04
C TYR A 73 -9.50 11.12 -13.50
N GLU A 74 -10.70 11.32 -14.00
CA GLU A 74 -11.62 12.35 -13.51
C GLU A 74 -12.60 11.71 -12.52
N PRO A 75 -12.45 11.97 -11.20
CA PRO A 75 -13.32 11.38 -10.21
C PRO A 75 -14.76 11.85 -10.34
N ARG A 76 -15.69 10.98 -9.98
CA ARG A 76 -17.14 11.22 -9.99
C ARG A 76 -17.64 11.47 -8.57
N PRO A 77 -18.82 12.11 -8.41
CA PRO A 77 -19.41 12.35 -7.08
C PRO A 77 -19.70 11.07 -6.28
N ASP A 78 -19.95 9.97 -6.98
CA ASP A 78 -20.24 8.64 -6.42
C ASP A 78 -19.01 7.74 -6.25
N ASP A 79 -17.82 8.26 -6.50
CA ASP A 79 -16.58 7.50 -6.29
C ASP A 79 -16.20 7.44 -4.81
N LEU A 80 -15.80 6.25 -4.39
CA LEU A 80 -15.17 5.98 -3.10
C LEU A 80 -13.75 5.48 -3.34
N PHE A 81 -12.76 6.22 -2.83
CA PHE A 81 -11.36 5.83 -2.90
C PHE A 81 -10.90 5.20 -1.59
N ILE A 82 -10.17 4.10 -1.69
CA ILE A 82 -9.41 3.52 -0.58
C ILE A 82 -7.94 3.87 -0.82
N THR A 83 -7.45 4.81 -0.06
CA THR A 83 -6.11 5.36 -0.21
C THR A 83 -5.22 4.89 0.93
N THR A 84 -4.03 4.47 0.64
CA THR A 84 -3.06 4.02 1.65
C THR A 84 -1.64 4.14 1.11
N TYR A 85 -0.66 4.28 2.00
CA TYR A 85 0.67 3.81 1.63
C TYR A 85 0.64 2.28 1.44
N PRO A 86 1.49 1.69 0.57
CA PRO A 86 1.49 0.23 0.40
C PRO A 86 1.56 -0.52 1.73
N LYS A 87 0.83 -1.65 1.83
CA LYS A 87 0.81 -2.55 3.01
C LYS A 87 0.15 -2.02 4.28
N CYS A 88 -0.57 -0.91 4.19
CA CYS A 88 -1.32 -0.34 5.33
C CYS A 88 -2.76 -0.88 5.48
N GLY A 89 -3.21 -1.81 4.63
CA GLY A 89 -4.53 -2.45 4.80
C GLY A 89 -5.56 -2.09 3.73
N ALA A 90 -5.15 -1.53 2.57
CA ALA A 90 -6.07 -1.17 1.47
C ALA A 90 -7.03 -2.30 1.10
N THR A 91 -6.50 -3.50 0.85
CA THR A 91 -7.31 -4.68 0.46
C THR A 91 -8.29 -5.10 1.55
N TRP A 92 -7.92 -4.94 2.83
CA TRP A 92 -8.82 -5.23 3.94
C TRP A 92 -10.03 -4.28 3.92
N VAL A 93 -9.77 -2.97 3.81
CA VAL A 93 -10.86 -1.99 3.74
C VAL A 93 -11.66 -2.10 2.45
N GLN A 94 -11.03 -2.40 1.30
CA GLN A 94 -11.76 -2.72 0.08
C GLN A 94 -12.73 -3.88 0.29
N ASN A 95 -12.29 -4.95 0.96
CA ASN A 95 -13.15 -6.10 1.23
C ASN A 95 -14.29 -5.75 2.20
N ILE A 96 -14.03 -4.93 3.25
CA ILE A 96 -15.08 -4.43 4.14
C ILE A 96 -16.13 -3.65 3.34
N VAL A 97 -15.71 -2.70 2.51
CA VAL A 97 -16.60 -1.89 1.67
C VAL A 97 -17.40 -2.76 0.71
N ALA A 98 -16.74 -3.74 0.07
CA ALA A 98 -17.39 -4.68 -0.82
C ALA A 98 -18.46 -5.51 -0.11
N CYS A 99 -18.15 -6.07 1.06
CA CYS A 99 -19.12 -6.83 1.85
C CYS A 99 -20.30 -5.96 2.31
N ILE A 100 -20.09 -4.67 2.62
CA ILE A 100 -21.19 -3.74 2.92
C ILE A 100 -22.08 -3.55 1.71
N HIS A 101 -21.51 -3.29 0.51
CA HIS A 101 -22.28 -3.12 -0.72
C HIS A 101 -23.01 -4.39 -1.17
N GLN A 102 -22.48 -5.57 -0.83
CA GLN A 102 -23.04 -6.87 -1.18
C GLN A 102 -23.85 -7.49 -0.02
N GLU A 103 -24.33 -6.66 0.91
CA GLU A 103 -25.21 -7.08 2.01
C GLU A 103 -24.65 -8.26 2.82
N GLY A 104 -23.35 -8.23 3.10
CA GLY A 104 -22.64 -9.27 3.87
C GLY A 104 -21.95 -10.33 3.02
N SER A 105 -22.23 -10.42 1.72
CA SER A 105 -21.62 -11.43 0.84
C SER A 105 -20.19 -11.03 0.40
N PRO A 106 -19.25 -11.98 0.30
CA PRO A 106 -17.93 -11.73 -0.25
C PRO A 106 -17.95 -11.78 -1.79
N PHE A 107 -16.89 -11.31 -2.45
CA PHE A 107 -16.70 -11.57 -3.87
C PHE A 107 -16.54 -13.07 -4.16
N SER A 108 -17.13 -13.52 -5.26
CA SER A 108 -17.09 -14.92 -5.69
C SER A 108 -15.77 -15.32 -6.33
N SER A 109 -15.01 -14.34 -6.85
CA SER A 109 -13.73 -14.57 -7.54
C SER A 109 -12.81 -13.35 -7.46
N ALA A 110 -11.48 -13.57 -7.68
CA ALA A 110 -10.54 -12.47 -7.80
C ALA A 110 -10.85 -11.55 -8.99
N LEU A 111 -11.35 -12.10 -10.09
CA LEU A 111 -11.75 -11.30 -11.27
C LEU A 111 -12.88 -10.34 -10.90
N GLU A 112 -13.90 -10.82 -10.21
CA GLU A 112 -14.99 -9.98 -9.72
C GLU A 112 -14.45 -8.90 -8.77
N PHE A 113 -13.55 -9.27 -7.86
CA PHE A 113 -12.91 -8.32 -6.96
C PHE A 113 -12.17 -7.20 -7.72
N PHE A 114 -11.30 -7.55 -8.68
CA PHE A 114 -10.52 -6.55 -9.43
C PHE A 114 -11.39 -5.68 -10.34
N ASN A 115 -12.50 -6.19 -10.86
CA ASN A 115 -13.42 -5.43 -11.71
C ASN A 115 -14.31 -4.46 -10.90
N ASN A 116 -14.66 -4.81 -9.67
CA ASN A 116 -15.51 -3.97 -8.81
C ASN A 116 -14.72 -3.12 -7.81
N ALA A 117 -13.45 -3.43 -7.60
CA ALA A 117 -12.54 -2.73 -6.71
C ALA A 117 -11.16 -2.54 -7.39
N PRO A 118 -11.09 -1.80 -8.51
CA PRO A 118 -9.87 -1.67 -9.30
C PRO A 118 -8.76 -0.97 -8.50
N PHE A 119 -7.53 -1.43 -8.71
CA PHE A 119 -6.33 -0.72 -8.27
C PHE A 119 -5.94 0.27 -9.38
N LEU A 120 -6.19 1.55 -9.14
CA LEU A 120 -6.17 2.59 -10.17
C LEU A 120 -4.86 2.62 -10.97
N GLU A 121 -3.71 2.62 -10.30
CA GLU A 121 -2.40 2.69 -10.94
C GLU A 121 -2.04 1.40 -11.69
N MET A 122 -2.54 0.27 -11.24
CA MET A 122 -2.31 -1.01 -11.89
C MET A 122 -3.27 -1.23 -13.06
N SER A 123 -4.57 -0.92 -12.87
CA SER A 123 -5.61 -1.24 -13.83
C SER A 123 -5.86 -0.15 -14.87
N GLY A 124 -5.47 1.10 -14.55
CA GLY A 124 -5.71 2.29 -15.38
C GLY A 124 -7.08 2.94 -15.14
N ALA A 125 -7.25 4.17 -15.64
CA ALA A 125 -8.46 4.96 -15.48
C ALA A 125 -9.71 4.28 -16.04
N GLU A 126 -9.59 3.54 -17.15
CA GLU A 126 -10.74 2.88 -17.78
C GLU A 126 -11.39 1.84 -16.86
N ALA A 127 -10.60 1.08 -16.12
CA ALA A 127 -11.14 0.13 -15.15
C ALA A 127 -12.00 0.83 -14.07
N ALA A 128 -11.59 2.02 -13.62
CA ALA A 128 -12.38 2.81 -12.68
C ALA A 128 -13.64 3.42 -13.31
N ARG A 129 -13.58 3.77 -14.61
CA ARG A 129 -14.76 4.30 -15.34
C ARG A 129 -15.86 3.25 -15.51
N ILE A 130 -15.48 2.01 -15.85
CA ILE A 130 -16.42 0.92 -16.18
C ILE A 130 -16.78 0.04 -14.99
N MET A 131 -16.11 0.19 -13.84
CA MET A 131 -16.42 -0.62 -12.66
C MET A 131 -17.90 -0.53 -12.28
N LYS A 132 -18.45 -1.62 -11.77
CA LYS A 132 -19.82 -1.64 -11.23
C LYS A 132 -19.89 -0.73 -10.00
N ARG A 133 -20.89 0.14 -9.98
CA ARG A 133 -21.15 1.00 -8.82
C ARG A 133 -22.38 0.51 -8.03
N PRO A 134 -22.38 0.64 -6.70
CA PRO A 134 -21.27 1.18 -5.89
C PRO A 134 -20.05 0.25 -5.85
N GLY A 135 -18.86 0.84 -5.75
CA GLY A 135 -17.58 0.13 -5.71
C GLY A 135 -16.49 0.98 -5.04
N ALA A 136 -15.28 0.44 -4.89
CA ALA A 136 -14.19 1.14 -4.23
C ALA A 136 -12.91 1.13 -5.09
N ILE A 137 -12.42 2.30 -5.45
CA ILE A 137 -11.18 2.48 -6.20
C ILE A 137 -9.99 2.48 -5.22
N LYS A 138 -9.08 1.52 -5.37
CA LYS A 138 -7.84 1.50 -4.60
C LYS A 138 -6.78 2.37 -5.24
N THR A 139 -6.00 3.09 -4.42
CA THR A 139 -4.82 3.82 -4.87
C THR A 139 -3.76 3.91 -3.76
N HIS A 140 -2.50 4.07 -4.17
CA HIS A 140 -1.37 4.35 -3.27
C HIS A 140 -0.77 5.74 -3.53
N LEU A 141 -1.40 6.54 -4.39
CA LEU A 141 -0.95 7.89 -4.68
C LEU A 141 -1.11 8.81 -3.45
N PRO A 142 -0.11 9.65 -3.16
CA PRO A 142 -0.23 10.70 -2.15
C PRO A 142 -1.24 11.76 -2.59
N ILE A 143 -1.69 12.59 -1.65
CA ILE A 143 -2.77 13.56 -1.88
C ILE A 143 -2.46 14.56 -3.00
N ASP A 144 -1.18 14.93 -3.15
CA ASP A 144 -0.75 15.93 -4.12
C ASP A 144 -0.78 15.41 -5.58
N VAL A 145 -0.90 14.10 -5.74
CA VAL A 145 -0.83 13.42 -7.05
C VAL A 145 -2.13 12.70 -7.41
N ILE A 146 -2.90 12.28 -6.40
CA ILE A 146 -4.18 11.59 -6.62
C ILE A 146 -5.15 12.50 -7.40
N PRO A 147 -5.94 11.96 -8.33
CA PRO A 147 -7.10 12.67 -8.85
C PRO A 147 -8.05 13.08 -7.72
N TRP A 148 -8.07 14.38 -7.41
CA TRP A 148 -8.85 14.91 -6.29
C TRP A 148 -10.15 15.55 -6.76
N PHE A 149 -11.25 15.20 -6.08
CA PHE A 149 -12.56 15.82 -6.30
C PHE A 149 -13.30 15.94 -4.96
N SER A 150 -13.76 17.14 -4.62
CA SER A 150 -14.34 17.43 -3.31
C SER A 150 -15.66 16.70 -3.03
N GLN A 151 -16.35 16.19 -4.05
CA GLN A 151 -17.58 15.42 -3.91
C GLN A 151 -17.33 13.90 -3.84
N ALA A 152 -16.16 13.42 -4.27
CA ALA A 152 -15.75 12.04 -4.09
C ALA A 152 -15.32 11.79 -2.64
N LYS A 153 -15.42 10.56 -2.17
CA LYS A 153 -15.05 10.15 -0.81
C LYS A 153 -13.71 9.43 -0.79
N TYR A 154 -12.92 9.67 0.25
CA TYR A 154 -11.58 9.09 0.42
C TYR A 154 -11.44 8.47 1.80
N ILE A 155 -11.17 7.18 1.88
CA ILE A 155 -10.81 6.51 3.13
C ILE A 155 -9.29 6.30 3.13
N TYR A 156 -8.57 7.02 3.99
CA TYR A 156 -7.15 6.80 4.17
C TYR A 156 -6.88 5.87 5.34
N VAL A 157 -6.12 4.80 5.07
CA VAL A 157 -5.72 3.86 6.11
C VAL A 157 -4.23 3.98 6.38
N ALA A 158 -3.87 4.45 7.55
CA ALA A 158 -2.52 4.46 8.08
C ALA A 158 -2.19 3.15 8.82
N ARG A 159 -0.92 2.84 8.97
CA ARG A 159 -0.43 1.72 9.79
C ARG A 159 0.88 2.15 10.43
N ASN A 160 1.20 1.70 11.64
CA ASN A 160 2.49 2.03 12.23
C ASN A 160 3.65 1.69 11.28
N PRO A 161 4.63 2.57 11.11
CA PRO A 161 5.68 2.41 10.10
C PRO A 161 6.58 1.21 10.31
N LYS A 162 6.74 0.72 11.56
CA LYS A 162 7.56 -0.47 11.85
C LYS A 162 6.91 -1.73 11.24
N ASP A 163 5.61 -1.98 11.48
CA ASP A 163 4.89 -3.09 10.87
C ASP A 163 4.64 -2.90 9.37
N CYS A 164 4.50 -1.66 8.92
CA CYS A 164 4.41 -1.34 7.49
C CYS A 164 5.70 -1.78 6.77
N CYS A 165 6.88 -1.40 7.27
CA CYS A 165 8.18 -1.78 6.74
C CYS A 165 8.32 -3.31 6.64
N VAL A 166 8.03 -4.04 7.71
CA VAL A 166 8.08 -5.52 7.73
C VAL A 166 7.12 -6.14 6.73
N SER A 167 5.89 -5.65 6.68
CA SER A 167 4.89 -6.15 5.74
C SER A 167 5.30 -5.89 4.29
N PHE A 168 5.94 -4.76 4.03
CA PHE A 168 6.38 -4.38 2.71
C PHE A 168 7.62 -5.17 2.28
N TYR A 169 8.58 -5.41 3.18
CA TYR A 169 9.69 -6.33 2.95
C TYR A 169 9.21 -7.70 2.48
N HIS A 170 8.28 -8.31 3.22
CA HIS A 170 7.75 -9.63 2.85
C HIS A 170 6.98 -9.59 1.53
N HIS A 171 6.27 -8.52 1.23
CA HIS A 171 5.62 -8.33 -0.05
C HIS A 171 6.66 -8.32 -1.18
N THR A 172 7.66 -7.44 -1.10
CA THR A 172 8.72 -7.30 -2.10
C THR A 172 9.50 -8.60 -2.28
N LYS A 173 9.74 -9.34 -1.17
CA LYS A 173 10.44 -10.63 -1.20
C LYS A 173 9.65 -11.75 -1.86
N ASN A 174 8.32 -11.76 -1.66
CA ASN A 174 7.47 -12.87 -2.09
C ASN A 174 6.94 -12.71 -3.52
N PHE A 175 6.90 -11.48 -4.04
CA PHE A 175 6.50 -11.25 -5.42
C PHE A 175 7.70 -11.34 -6.34
N THR A 176 7.68 -12.31 -7.26
CA THR A 176 8.80 -12.66 -8.12
C THR A 176 9.26 -11.51 -9.01
N GLY A 177 8.34 -10.63 -9.39
CA GLY A 177 8.61 -9.47 -10.22
C GLY A 177 9.62 -8.48 -9.65
N TYR A 178 9.82 -8.47 -8.34
CA TYR A 178 10.86 -7.63 -7.72
C TYR A 178 12.26 -8.25 -7.77
N LYS A 179 12.40 -9.52 -8.10
CA LYS A 179 13.68 -10.28 -8.07
C LYS A 179 14.44 -10.20 -6.74
N PHE A 180 13.69 -10.05 -5.65
CA PHE A 180 14.22 -9.81 -4.30
C PHE A 180 14.11 -11.03 -3.36
N LYS A 181 13.81 -12.23 -3.87
CA LYS A 181 13.59 -13.46 -3.09
C LYS A 181 14.71 -13.73 -2.05
N ASN A 182 15.96 -13.45 -2.40
CA ASN A 182 17.12 -13.64 -1.54
C ASN A 182 17.60 -12.35 -0.85
N GLY A 183 16.85 -11.24 -0.95
CA GLY A 183 17.18 -9.99 -0.28
C GLY A 183 17.01 -10.08 1.24
N SER A 184 17.87 -9.37 1.97
CA SER A 184 17.81 -9.30 3.43
C SER A 184 16.83 -8.24 3.92
N PHE A 185 16.37 -8.37 5.17
CA PHE A 185 15.58 -7.33 5.81
C PHE A 185 16.39 -6.05 6.01
N ASP A 186 17.68 -6.17 6.34
CA ASP A 186 18.58 -5.04 6.55
C ASP A 186 18.69 -4.17 5.28
N ASP A 187 18.89 -4.81 4.11
CA ASP A 187 18.94 -4.10 2.82
C ASP A 187 17.61 -3.40 2.52
N TYR A 188 16.49 -4.08 2.79
CA TYR A 188 15.15 -3.51 2.57
C TYR A 188 14.85 -2.35 3.52
N PHE A 189 15.23 -2.48 4.80
CA PHE A 189 15.08 -1.43 5.80
C PHE A 189 15.77 -0.13 5.37
N GLU A 190 17.00 -0.23 4.85
CA GLU A 190 17.70 0.95 4.33
C GLU A 190 16.96 1.61 3.16
N LEU A 191 16.41 0.82 2.24
CA LEU A 191 15.60 1.35 1.13
C LEU A 191 14.33 2.04 1.63
N PHE A 192 13.64 1.40 2.58
CA PHE A 192 12.43 1.97 3.21
C PHE A 192 12.74 3.29 3.91
N MET A 193 13.86 3.34 4.66
CA MET A 193 14.30 4.56 5.34
C MET A 193 14.65 5.70 4.39
N LYS A 194 15.08 5.39 3.16
CA LYS A 194 15.39 6.38 2.11
C LYS A 194 14.20 6.72 1.21
N GLY A 195 13.08 6.00 1.34
CA GLY A 195 11.96 6.10 0.41
C GLY A 195 12.30 5.56 -0.99
N GLU A 196 13.28 4.67 -1.10
CA GLU A 196 13.72 4.02 -2.35
C GLU A 196 12.95 2.70 -2.60
N VAL A 197 11.66 2.71 -2.29
CA VAL A 197 10.71 1.61 -2.46
C VAL A 197 9.52 2.07 -3.31
N ASP A 198 8.56 1.20 -3.60
CA ASP A 198 7.36 1.60 -4.34
C ASP A 198 6.66 2.77 -3.64
N TYR A 199 6.21 3.74 -4.46
CA TYR A 199 5.50 4.95 -4.03
C TYR A 199 6.27 5.88 -3.09
N GLY A 200 7.59 5.69 -2.93
CA GLY A 200 8.47 6.63 -2.26
C GLY A 200 8.47 6.55 -0.73
N ASP A 201 8.58 7.70 -0.06
CA ASP A 201 8.72 7.78 1.39
C ASP A 201 7.36 7.60 2.09
N TYR A 202 7.34 6.75 3.12
CA TYR A 202 6.17 6.48 3.94
C TYR A 202 5.62 7.74 4.61
N PHE A 203 6.50 8.60 5.13
CA PHE A 203 6.10 9.79 5.88
C PHE A 203 5.51 10.88 4.98
N ASP A 204 5.99 10.98 3.73
CA ASP A 204 5.40 11.90 2.76
C ASP A 204 3.91 11.56 2.54
N SER A 205 3.60 10.27 2.35
CA SER A 205 2.23 9.81 2.21
C SER A 205 1.40 10.00 3.49
N LEU A 206 1.96 9.63 4.65
CA LEU A 206 1.23 9.72 5.92
C LEU A 206 0.86 11.17 6.25
N ILE A 207 1.83 12.08 6.18
CA ILE A 207 1.65 13.48 6.59
C ILE A 207 0.66 14.17 5.65
N SER A 208 0.84 14.02 4.34
CA SER A 208 -0.02 14.67 3.35
C SER A 208 -1.50 14.29 3.49
N TRP A 209 -1.80 13.03 3.80
CA TRP A 209 -3.16 12.58 4.06
C TRP A 209 -3.67 12.95 5.47
N TYR A 210 -2.77 12.97 6.45
CA TYR A 210 -3.14 13.35 7.81
C TYR A 210 -3.59 14.82 7.91
N GLU A 211 -2.99 15.70 7.12
CA GLU A 211 -3.39 17.11 7.00
C GLU A 211 -4.84 17.27 6.51
N ARG A 212 -5.33 16.33 5.73
CA ARG A 212 -6.70 16.30 5.19
C ARG A 212 -7.70 15.51 6.05
N ARG A 213 -7.28 14.98 7.21
CA ARG A 213 -8.12 14.10 8.05
C ARG A 213 -9.43 14.71 8.54
N ASN A 214 -9.53 16.03 8.53
CA ASN A 214 -10.71 16.78 8.96
C ASN A 214 -11.59 17.23 7.77
N ASP A 215 -11.19 16.96 6.53
CA ASP A 215 -12.02 17.27 5.35
C ASP A 215 -13.28 16.39 5.38
N PRO A 216 -14.47 16.94 5.08
CA PRO A 216 -15.74 16.21 5.23
C PRO A 216 -15.85 14.97 4.33
N ASN A 217 -15.06 14.93 3.26
CA ASN A 217 -14.99 13.81 2.32
C ASN A 217 -13.77 12.89 2.55
N VAL A 218 -13.07 13.03 3.68
CA VAL A 218 -11.95 12.18 4.07
C VAL A 218 -12.25 11.46 5.39
N LEU A 219 -12.11 10.14 5.38
CA LEU A 219 -12.12 9.32 6.59
C LEU A 219 -10.69 8.82 6.86
N PHE A 220 -10.05 9.32 7.91
CA PHE A 220 -8.77 8.81 8.37
C PHE A 220 -8.98 7.75 9.45
N ILE A 221 -8.39 6.56 9.23
CA ILE A 221 -8.40 5.45 10.20
C ILE A 221 -7.03 4.79 10.24
N THR A 222 -6.72 4.06 11.31
CA THR A 222 -5.50 3.26 11.38
C THR A 222 -5.81 1.77 11.31
N TYR A 223 -4.84 1.01 10.81
CA TYR A 223 -4.89 -0.46 10.80
C TYR A 223 -5.07 -1.02 12.21
N GLU A 224 -4.42 -0.40 13.18
CA GLU A 224 -4.49 -0.77 14.59
C GLU A 224 -5.91 -0.59 15.15
N GLN A 225 -6.59 0.53 14.84
CA GLN A 225 -8.00 0.74 15.21
C GLN A 225 -8.92 -0.33 14.63
N LEU A 226 -8.70 -0.72 13.36
CA LEU A 226 -9.45 -1.81 12.72
C LEU A 226 -9.23 -3.15 13.44
N LYS A 227 -8.00 -3.40 13.93
CA LYS A 227 -7.67 -4.62 14.69
C LYS A 227 -8.22 -4.62 16.10
N GLU A 228 -8.29 -3.47 16.75
CA GLU A 228 -8.78 -3.31 18.11
C GLU A 228 -10.30 -3.52 18.20
N ASP A 229 -11.05 -2.85 17.30
CA ASP A 229 -12.52 -2.95 17.28
C ASP A 229 -13.05 -2.92 15.83
N ILE A 230 -13.10 -4.10 15.23
CA ILE A 230 -13.58 -4.25 13.85
C ILE A 230 -15.05 -3.83 13.70
N LYS A 231 -15.91 -4.15 14.67
CA LYS A 231 -17.34 -3.81 14.61
C LYS A 231 -17.55 -2.29 14.57
N ARG A 232 -16.92 -1.58 15.48
CA ARG A 232 -16.99 -0.10 15.53
C ARG A 232 -16.49 0.53 14.25
N ASN A 233 -15.38 0.02 13.71
CA ASN A 233 -14.78 0.58 12.49
C ASN A 233 -15.56 0.20 11.23
N VAL A 234 -16.17 -0.97 11.13
CA VAL A 234 -17.12 -1.31 10.06
C VAL A 234 -18.28 -0.34 10.05
N LEU A 235 -18.92 -0.07 11.21
CA LEU A 235 -20.01 0.91 11.31
C LEU A 235 -19.54 2.35 11.01
N LYS A 236 -18.31 2.71 11.37
CA LYS A 236 -17.71 4.02 11.03
C LYS A 236 -17.51 4.16 9.53
N ILE A 237 -17.00 3.13 8.86
CA ILE A 237 -16.85 3.07 7.40
C ILE A 237 -18.22 3.15 6.73
N ALA A 238 -19.18 2.33 7.15
CA ALA A 238 -20.53 2.34 6.62
C ALA A 238 -21.19 3.72 6.73
N ASN A 239 -21.08 4.37 7.87
CA ASN A 239 -21.61 5.74 8.05
C ASN A 239 -20.93 6.77 7.15
N PHE A 240 -19.64 6.62 6.90
CA PHE A 240 -18.91 7.49 5.97
C PHE A 240 -19.32 7.25 4.51
N MET A 241 -19.59 5.99 4.14
CA MET A 241 -20.14 5.65 2.81
C MET A 241 -21.51 6.31 2.60
N GLY A 242 -22.38 6.25 3.62
CA GLY A 242 -23.71 6.84 3.66
C GLY A 242 -24.43 6.40 4.93
N SER A 243 -25.28 7.25 5.52
CA SER A 243 -26.03 6.92 6.74
C SER A 243 -26.90 5.67 6.55
N GLU A 244 -27.43 5.46 5.34
CA GLU A 244 -28.24 4.31 4.95
C GLU A 244 -27.50 2.97 5.12
N TYR A 245 -26.21 2.91 4.83
CA TYR A 245 -25.39 1.69 5.03
C TYR A 245 -25.22 1.37 6.51
N LYS A 246 -24.97 2.39 7.34
CA LYS A 246 -24.87 2.19 8.78
C LYS A 246 -26.20 1.70 9.36
N GLU A 247 -27.31 2.37 9.01
CA GLU A 247 -28.64 1.99 9.48
C GLU A 247 -29.00 0.56 9.03
N MET A 248 -28.66 0.17 7.81
CA MET A 248 -28.86 -1.17 7.29
C MET A 248 -28.13 -2.21 8.18
N LEU A 249 -26.87 -1.97 8.50
CA LEU A 249 -26.08 -2.87 9.35
C LEU A 249 -26.55 -2.89 10.81
N GLU A 250 -27.00 -1.76 11.36
CA GLU A 250 -27.53 -1.71 12.74
C GLU A 250 -28.90 -2.39 12.85
N LYS A 251 -29.73 -2.35 11.82
CA LYS A 251 -31.03 -3.04 11.78
C LYS A 251 -30.92 -4.54 11.47
N ASN A 252 -29.82 -4.99 10.86
CA ASN A 252 -29.60 -6.40 10.48
C ASN A 252 -28.29 -6.92 11.10
N GLU A 253 -28.41 -7.47 12.31
CA GLU A 253 -27.24 -7.99 13.05
C GLU A 253 -26.56 -9.17 12.33
N THR A 254 -27.32 -9.99 11.59
CA THR A 254 -26.77 -11.10 10.81
C THR A 254 -25.87 -10.56 9.70
N MET A 255 -26.34 -9.56 8.94
CA MET A 255 -25.55 -8.91 7.90
C MET A 255 -24.27 -8.29 8.46
N LEU A 256 -24.34 -7.60 9.60
CA LEU A 256 -23.15 -7.06 10.26
C LEU A 256 -22.15 -8.16 10.65
N LYS A 257 -22.64 -9.28 11.19
CA LYS A 257 -21.79 -10.45 11.50
C LYS A 257 -21.15 -11.04 10.25
N ASP A 258 -21.89 -11.11 9.14
CA ASP A 258 -21.38 -11.61 7.86
C ASP A 258 -20.32 -10.67 7.27
N VAL A 259 -20.52 -9.35 7.29
CA VAL A 259 -19.49 -8.37 6.90
C VAL A 259 -18.21 -8.57 7.72
N ILE A 260 -18.31 -8.68 9.05
CA ILE A 260 -17.16 -8.89 9.94
C ILE A 260 -16.47 -10.23 9.65
N LYS A 261 -17.24 -11.31 9.49
CA LYS A 261 -16.74 -12.65 9.19
C LYS A 261 -16.00 -12.70 7.87
N HIS A 262 -16.61 -12.20 6.78
CA HIS A 262 -16.02 -12.26 5.45
C HIS A 262 -14.91 -11.23 5.21
N SER A 263 -14.75 -10.25 6.11
CA SER A 263 -13.59 -9.37 6.16
C SER A 263 -12.57 -9.77 7.24
N SER A 264 -12.75 -10.90 7.92
CA SER A 264 -11.75 -11.41 8.88
C SER A 264 -10.44 -11.79 8.20
N PHE A 265 -9.36 -11.75 8.97
CA PHE A 265 -8.04 -12.14 8.47
C PHE A 265 -8.04 -13.60 7.98
N GLU A 266 -8.66 -14.49 8.73
CA GLU A 266 -8.71 -15.92 8.45
C GLU A 266 -9.43 -16.18 7.13
N PHE A 267 -10.61 -15.59 6.96
CA PHE A 267 -11.40 -15.71 5.73
C PHE A 267 -10.66 -15.15 4.52
N MET A 268 -10.11 -13.94 4.64
CA MET A 268 -9.37 -13.31 3.54
C MET A 268 -8.10 -14.07 3.18
N LYS A 269 -7.38 -14.62 4.17
CA LYS A 269 -6.18 -15.41 3.94
C LYS A 269 -6.48 -16.67 3.14
N GLU A 270 -7.53 -17.38 3.49
CA GLU A 270 -7.95 -18.60 2.82
C GLU A 270 -8.51 -18.29 1.42
N THR A 271 -9.48 -17.39 1.35
CA THR A 271 -10.25 -17.14 0.11
C THR A 271 -9.47 -16.32 -0.90
N LEU A 272 -8.89 -15.17 -0.51
CA LEU A 272 -8.25 -14.25 -1.45
C LEU A 272 -6.95 -14.81 -2.00
N ASN A 273 -6.13 -15.49 -1.18
CA ASN A 273 -4.91 -16.12 -1.67
C ASN A 273 -5.23 -17.21 -2.71
N GLN A 274 -6.25 -18.03 -2.43
CA GLN A 274 -6.70 -19.05 -3.38
C GLN A 274 -7.24 -18.45 -4.68
N GLN A 275 -8.10 -17.44 -4.59
CA GLN A 275 -8.70 -16.78 -5.75
C GLN A 275 -7.65 -16.08 -6.64
N ILE A 276 -6.64 -15.42 -6.05
CA ILE A 276 -5.54 -14.81 -6.81
C ILE A 276 -4.72 -15.88 -7.52
N SER A 277 -4.41 -16.99 -6.85
CA SER A 277 -3.69 -18.12 -7.45
C SER A 277 -4.45 -18.72 -8.62
N GLU A 278 -5.76 -18.89 -8.48
CA GLU A 278 -6.63 -19.42 -9.53
C GLU A 278 -6.70 -18.46 -10.73
N LEU A 279 -6.87 -17.16 -10.51
CA LEU A 279 -6.84 -16.15 -11.56
C LEU A 279 -5.51 -16.20 -12.34
N ALA A 280 -4.38 -16.23 -11.63
CA ALA A 280 -3.05 -16.32 -12.26
C ALA A 280 -2.88 -17.60 -13.09
N ARG A 281 -3.50 -18.70 -12.67
CA ARG A 281 -3.48 -19.99 -13.39
C ARG A 281 -4.39 -19.99 -14.61
N GLN A 282 -5.60 -19.46 -14.50
CA GLN A 282 -6.59 -19.44 -15.60
C GLN A 282 -6.13 -18.54 -16.75
N THR A 283 -5.66 -17.34 -16.44
CA THR A 283 -5.26 -16.35 -17.43
C THR A 283 -4.03 -16.74 -18.26
N ARG A 284 -3.28 -17.77 -17.85
CA ARG A 284 -2.19 -18.35 -18.66
C ARG A 284 -2.65 -19.36 -19.71
N LYS A 285 -3.90 -19.86 -19.62
CA LYS A 285 -4.37 -20.98 -20.44
C LYS A 285 -5.00 -20.56 -21.76
N SER A 286 -5.61 -19.38 -21.85
CA SER A 286 -6.24 -18.93 -23.11
C SER A 286 -6.32 -17.39 -23.18
N ASP A 287 -6.22 -16.88 -24.44
CA ASP A 287 -6.42 -15.45 -24.71
C ASP A 287 -7.90 -15.05 -24.56
N GLN A 288 -8.82 -16.01 -24.69
CA GLN A 288 -10.26 -15.80 -24.55
C GLN A 288 -10.63 -15.39 -23.10
N ASP A 289 -9.93 -15.99 -22.11
CA ASP A 289 -10.19 -15.72 -20.68
C ASP A 289 -9.69 -14.34 -20.21
N ARG A 290 -9.01 -13.60 -21.12
CA ARG A 290 -8.45 -12.28 -20.86
C ARG A 290 -9.29 -11.11 -21.33
N THR A 291 -10.41 -11.37 -22.05
CA THR A 291 -11.22 -10.29 -22.66
C THR A 291 -11.77 -9.31 -21.64
N ASP A 292 -12.15 -9.79 -20.46
CA ASP A 292 -12.78 -9.01 -19.40
C ASP A 292 -11.80 -8.36 -18.41
N LEU A 293 -10.48 -8.50 -18.68
CA LEU A 293 -9.44 -7.90 -17.85
C LEU A 293 -9.12 -6.48 -18.29
N SER A 294 -8.82 -5.59 -17.33
CA SER A 294 -8.25 -4.28 -17.65
C SER A 294 -6.90 -4.38 -18.34
N VAL A 295 -6.53 -3.36 -19.13
CA VAL A 295 -5.25 -3.30 -19.86
C VAL A 295 -4.06 -3.55 -18.94
N GLY A 296 -4.05 -2.92 -17.77
CA GLY A 296 -2.97 -3.09 -16.80
C GLY A 296 -2.92 -4.49 -16.19
N LEU A 297 -4.08 -5.09 -15.91
CA LEU A 297 -4.13 -6.46 -15.38
C LEU A 297 -3.70 -7.49 -16.43
N LYS A 298 -4.09 -7.29 -17.72
CA LYS A 298 -3.57 -8.09 -18.85
C LYS A 298 -2.06 -8.07 -18.86
N LYS A 299 -1.46 -6.89 -18.87
CA LYS A 299 0.01 -6.75 -18.91
C LYS A 299 0.69 -7.40 -17.71
N LEU A 300 0.10 -7.30 -16.51
CA LEU A 300 0.62 -7.93 -15.30
C LEU A 300 0.67 -9.46 -15.43
N LEU A 301 -0.35 -10.06 -16.05
CA LEU A 301 -0.49 -11.50 -16.23
C LEU A 301 0.26 -12.04 -17.44
N GLU A 302 0.51 -11.19 -18.45
CA GLU A 302 1.27 -11.53 -19.67
C GLU A 302 2.77 -11.42 -19.49
N SER A 303 3.25 -10.78 -18.41
CA SER A 303 4.67 -10.65 -18.17
C SER A 303 5.32 -12.04 -18.08
N GLU A 304 6.38 -12.27 -18.87
CA GLU A 304 7.16 -13.54 -18.88
C GLU A 304 7.65 -13.89 -17.47
N GLU A 305 8.00 -12.88 -16.70
CA GLU A 305 8.28 -12.99 -15.27
C GLU A 305 6.98 -12.69 -14.51
N SER A 306 6.21 -13.75 -14.24
CA SER A 306 4.97 -13.62 -13.48
C SER A 306 5.16 -12.80 -12.20
N PHE A 307 4.36 -11.75 -12.04
CA PHE A 307 4.30 -11.01 -10.79
C PHE A 307 3.83 -11.89 -9.63
N PHE A 308 2.95 -12.85 -9.92
CA PHE A 308 2.49 -13.85 -8.97
C PHE A 308 3.24 -15.17 -9.18
N ASP A 309 3.72 -15.78 -8.10
CA ASP A 309 4.23 -17.14 -8.15
C ASP A 309 3.10 -18.10 -8.60
N THR A 310 3.47 -19.12 -9.37
CA THR A 310 2.50 -20.12 -9.85
C THR A 310 2.17 -21.20 -8.84
N ASP A 311 2.99 -21.35 -7.81
CA ASP A 311 2.68 -22.25 -6.70
C ASP A 311 1.61 -21.60 -5.79
N PRO A 312 0.40 -22.18 -5.70
CA PRO A 312 -0.66 -21.67 -4.84
C PRO A 312 -0.24 -21.53 -3.37
N ASN A 313 0.72 -22.34 -2.94
CA ASN A 313 1.21 -22.33 -1.56
C ASN A 313 2.25 -21.22 -1.30
N SER A 314 2.83 -20.65 -2.36
CA SER A 314 3.82 -19.56 -2.27
C SER A 314 3.19 -18.16 -2.20
N ILE A 315 1.97 -17.99 -2.72
CA ILE A 315 1.27 -16.70 -2.70
C ILE A 315 0.77 -16.41 -1.29
N SER A 316 1.45 -15.51 -0.61
CA SER A 316 1.05 -15.00 0.70
C SER A 316 0.68 -13.51 0.60
N TYR A 317 -0.38 -13.21 -0.18
CA TYR A 317 -0.90 -11.85 -0.30
C TYR A 317 -1.41 -11.34 1.05
N VAL A 318 -2.16 -12.18 1.76
CA VAL A 318 -2.57 -12.00 3.15
C VAL A 318 -1.67 -12.88 4.04
N ARG A 319 -0.68 -12.28 4.73
CA ARG A 319 0.41 -13.00 5.41
C ARG A 319 0.10 -13.38 6.87
N LYS A 320 0.08 -12.41 7.77
CA LYS A 320 -0.11 -12.59 9.22
C LYS A 320 -1.25 -11.77 9.81
N GLY A 321 -1.46 -10.54 9.33
CA GLY A 321 -2.54 -9.67 9.80
C GLY A 321 -2.46 -9.27 11.29
N ILE A 322 -1.26 -9.18 11.86
CA ILE A 322 -1.04 -8.85 13.27
C ILE A 322 -0.37 -7.48 13.43
N VAL A 323 -0.54 -6.88 14.60
CA VAL A 323 0.18 -5.70 15.06
C VAL A 323 1.38 -6.17 15.92
N GLY A 324 2.55 -5.54 15.73
CA GLY A 324 3.74 -5.84 16.52
C GLY A 324 4.68 -6.91 15.93
N ASP A 325 4.45 -7.38 14.68
CA ASP A 325 5.36 -8.34 14.02
C ASP A 325 6.76 -7.76 13.77
N TRP A 326 6.90 -6.44 13.78
CA TRP A 326 8.17 -5.77 13.66
C TRP A 326 9.20 -6.19 14.72
N LYS A 327 8.76 -6.56 15.93
CA LYS A 327 9.61 -7.04 17.03
C LYS A 327 10.41 -8.30 16.68
N ASN A 328 9.94 -9.06 15.68
CA ASN A 328 10.60 -10.28 15.20
C ASN A 328 11.63 -10.01 14.09
N HIS A 329 11.78 -8.75 13.64
CA HIS A 329 12.58 -8.39 12.46
C HIS A 329 13.59 -7.29 12.73
N PHE A 330 13.22 -6.28 13.52
CA PHE A 330 14.06 -5.13 13.78
C PHE A 330 15.18 -5.44 14.77
N SER A 331 16.39 -4.98 14.45
CA SER A 331 17.44 -4.84 15.47
C SER A 331 17.15 -3.64 16.38
N PRO A 332 17.74 -3.57 17.58
CA PRO A 332 17.60 -2.39 18.44
C PRO A 332 18.03 -1.08 17.78
N GLU A 333 19.05 -1.12 16.89
CA GLU A 333 19.54 0.03 16.15
C GLU A 333 18.55 0.48 15.07
N GLN A 334 17.96 -0.48 14.35
CA GLN A 334 16.93 -0.19 13.34
C GLN A 334 15.67 0.39 14.00
N ASP A 335 15.30 -0.13 15.16
CA ASP A 335 14.17 0.38 15.93
C ASP A 335 14.38 1.85 16.31
N LYS A 336 15.50 2.17 16.96
CA LYS A 336 15.87 3.54 17.31
C LYS A 336 15.97 4.47 16.08
N THR A 337 16.51 3.96 14.98
CA THR A 337 16.67 4.75 13.74
C THR A 337 15.33 5.15 13.13
N LEU A 338 14.38 4.20 13.06
CA LEU A 338 13.06 4.52 12.53
C LEU A 338 12.26 5.37 13.51
N GLU A 339 12.38 5.14 14.83
CA GLU A 339 11.76 5.97 15.84
C GLU A 339 12.25 7.42 15.74
N LYS A 340 13.55 7.64 15.63
CA LYS A 340 14.12 8.98 15.42
C LYS A 340 13.53 9.63 14.16
N LYS A 341 13.49 8.93 13.03
CA LYS A 341 12.90 9.46 11.80
C LYS A 341 11.42 9.77 11.99
N PHE A 342 10.65 8.91 12.68
CA PHE A 342 9.25 9.15 12.99
C PHE A 342 9.06 10.45 13.78
N MET A 343 9.82 10.62 14.87
CA MET A 343 9.74 11.81 15.71
C MET A 343 10.14 13.08 14.97
N GLU A 344 11.19 13.03 14.15
CA GLU A 344 11.68 14.16 13.34
C GLU A 344 10.65 14.57 12.28
N ARG A 345 10.12 13.59 11.52
CA ARG A 345 9.18 13.83 10.42
C ARG A 345 7.81 14.28 10.87
N THR A 346 7.38 13.86 12.07
CA THR A 346 6.06 14.20 12.63
C THR A 346 6.11 15.29 13.70
N LYS A 347 7.27 15.96 13.83
CA LYS A 347 7.47 17.03 14.81
C LYS A 347 6.43 18.16 14.63
N GLY A 348 5.79 18.55 15.71
CA GLY A 348 4.79 19.61 15.71
C GLY A 348 3.40 19.19 15.23
N THR A 349 3.19 17.88 15.00
CA THR A 349 1.88 17.31 14.66
C THR A 349 1.41 16.34 15.73
N ASP A 350 0.11 16.10 15.80
CA ASP A 350 -0.50 15.08 16.67
C ASP A 350 -0.43 13.63 16.08
N ILE A 351 0.24 13.43 14.92
CA ILE A 351 0.57 12.12 14.38
C ILE A 351 1.33 11.26 15.40
N GLN A 352 2.18 11.89 16.22
CA GLN A 352 2.94 11.20 17.28
C GLN A 352 2.03 10.48 18.28
N ASN A 353 0.78 10.88 18.41
CA ASN A 353 -0.19 10.27 19.31
C ASN A 353 -0.87 9.01 18.73
N LEU A 354 -0.75 8.76 17.42
CA LEU A 354 -1.44 7.64 16.76
C LEU A 354 -0.95 6.26 17.26
N TRP A 355 0.33 6.18 17.70
CA TRP A 355 0.98 4.91 18.07
C TRP A 355 1.86 5.06 19.31
N GLN A 356 1.37 5.77 20.36
CA GLN A 356 2.11 6.02 21.59
C GLN A 356 2.64 4.73 22.27
N ASP A 357 1.89 3.64 22.19
CA ASP A 357 2.30 2.34 22.77
C ASP A 357 3.45 1.69 22.00
N ILE A 358 3.65 2.07 20.72
CA ILE A 358 4.69 1.53 19.84
C ILE A 358 5.94 2.41 19.88
N PHE A 359 5.75 3.73 19.96
CA PHE A 359 6.80 4.74 20.06
C PHE A 359 6.78 5.35 21.46
N LYS A 360 7.15 4.55 22.47
CA LYS A 360 7.33 5.09 23.82
C LYS A 360 8.45 6.09 23.78
N THR A 361 8.13 7.36 23.92
CA THR A 361 9.12 8.40 24.21
C THR A 361 9.94 7.93 25.41
N SER A 362 11.25 7.80 25.20
CA SER A 362 12.26 7.66 26.27
C SER A 362 12.36 9.00 27.02
N SER A 363 11.25 9.44 27.59
CA SER A 363 11.17 10.61 28.45
C SER A 363 10.84 10.15 29.85
N THR A 364 11.77 9.41 30.43
CA THR A 364 12.01 9.33 31.90
C THR A 364 13.18 8.34 32.13
N GLU A 365 14.41 8.85 32.03
CA GLU A 365 15.48 8.55 32.98
C GLU A 365 16.47 9.73 32.96
#